data_54ec20d118cb7f61c5f069342b80b156
#
_entry.id   54ec20d118cb7f61c5f069342b80b156
#
_cell.length_a   1.000
_cell.length_b   1.000
_cell.length_c   1.000
_cell.angle_alpha   90.00
_cell.angle_beta   90.00
_cell.angle_gamma   90.00
#
_symmetry.space_group_name_H-M   'P 1'
#
loop_
_entity.id
_entity.type
_entity.pdbx_description
1 polymer ?
#
loop_
_entity_poly.entity_id
_entity_poly.type
_entity_poly.pdbx_seq_one_letter_code
_entity_poly.pdbx_strand_id
1 'polypeptide(L)'
;ITFWLSDGFENNWLYASRGEKQRGGQFDYSDKAIEIMLTVKEVFHLTNRQTEGFMRSLFAMLKIALPVPDHSTLSKRGKKLKVNLPKKTNQRLNIVMDSTGLKIYGEGEWKVRQHGVSKRRTWRKLHIGANPEDGEIQAALLTENSVSDDDAVEALLSQIDQEIVKFAADGAYDKRKVYDGVNEHSPDAGILIPPRKNARIWKHGNTKT
;
A
#
# COMPACT_ATOMS: atom_id res chain seq x y z
N ILE A 1 4.53 3.00 -20.92
CA ILE A 1 4.19 2.08 -19.79
C ILE A 1 3.88 0.74 -20.42
N THR A 2 4.59 -0.31 -20.01
CA THR A 2 4.30 -1.68 -20.44
C THR A 2 3.42 -2.33 -19.37
N PHE A 3 2.27 -2.83 -19.78
CA PHE A 3 1.35 -3.55 -18.91
C PHE A 3 1.42 -5.05 -19.25
N TRP A 4 1.79 -5.85 -18.28
CA TRP A 4 1.89 -7.29 -18.44
C TRP A 4 0.70 -7.99 -17.77
N LEU A 5 0.02 -8.83 -18.52
CA LEU A 5 -0.91 -9.82 -17.98
C LEU A 5 -0.16 -11.13 -17.83
N SER A 6 -0.28 -11.77 -16.67
CA SER A 6 0.32 -13.09 -16.46
C SER A 6 -0.30 -14.12 -17.42
N ASP A 7 0.52 -15.05 -17.91
CA ASP A 7 0.03 -16.16 -18.72
C ASP A 7 -1.09 -16.91 -17.98
N GLY A 8 -2.16 -17.20 -18.69
CA GLY A 8 -3.32 -17.90 -18.12
C GLY A 8 -4.21 -17.04 -17.18
N PHE A 9 -4.09 -15.70 -17.19
CA PHE A 9 -4.99 -14.84 -16.42
C PHE A 9 -6.46 -15.11 -16.72
N GLU A 10 -6.76 -15.58 -17.92
CA GLU A 10 -8.10 -15.93 -18.36
C GLU A 10 -8.73 -17.02 -17.49
N ASN A 11 -7.94 -18.02 -17.09
CA ASN A 11 -8.39 -19.13 -16.24
C ASN A 11 -8.75 -18.68 -14.82
N ASN A 12 -8.19 -17.56 -14.39
CA ASN A 12 -8.39 -16.98 -13.08
C ASN A 12 -9.31 -15.73 -13.11
N TRP A 13 -9.98 -15.45 -14.22
CA TRP A 13 -10.85 -14.27 -14.35
C TRP A 13 -12.16 -14.40 -13.59
N LEU A 14 -12.77 -15.57 -13.69
CA LEU A 14 -13.99 -15.91 -12.96
C LEU A 14 -13.66 -16.90 -11.83
N TYR A 15 -14.50 -16.94 -10.81
CA TYR A 15 -14.39 -18.01 -9.83
C TYR A 15 -14.72 -19.35 -10.48
N ALA A 16 -13.79 -20.30 -10.41
CA ALA A 16 -13.92 -21.62 -11.04
C ALA A 16 -15.00 -22.51 -10.37
N SER A 17 -15.21 -22.35 -9.09
CA SER A 17 -16.31 -22.99 -8.36
C SER A 17 -16.90 -22.02 -7.35
N ARG A 18 -18.21 -21.95 -7.33
CA ARG A 18 -18.91 -21.31 -6.22
C ARG A 18 -18.84 -22.31 -5.08
N GLY A 19 -18.00 -22.03 -4.07
CA GLY A 19 -17.99 -22.80 -2.83
C GLY A 19 -19.39 -22.95 -2.21
N GLU A 20 -19.53 -23.43 -0.99
CA GLU A 20 -20.83 -23.54 -0.32
C GLU A 20 -21.64 -22.25 -0.52
N LYS A 21 -22.88 -22.40 -0.97
CA LYS A 21 -23.79 -21.27 -1.25
C LYS A 21 -23.96 -20.43 0.00
N GLN A 22 -23.29 -19.29 0.04
CA GLN A 22 -23.49 -18.30 1.10
C GLN A 22 -24.78 -17.53 0.86
N ARG A 23 -25.40 -17.04 1.93
CA ARG A 23 -26.59 -16.21 1.85
C ARG A 23 -26.26 -14.88 1.13
N GLY A 24 -26.96 -14.58 0.05
CA GLY A 24 -26.77 -13.35 -0.76
C GLY A 24 -26.22 -13.63 -2.16
N GLY A 25 -25.98 -12.55 -2.91
CA GLY A 25 -25.41 -12.63 -4.26
C GLY A 25 -23.97 -13.10 -4.23
N GLN A 26 -23.67 -14.12 -5.02
CA GLN A 26 -22.32 -14.65 -5.16
C GLN A 26 -21.48 -13.76 -6.09
N PHE A 27 -20.17 -13.74 -5.88
CA PHE A 27 -19.24 -13.03 -6.78
C PHE A 27 -18.95 -13.90 -8.00
N ASP A 28 -19.13 -13.34 -9.19
CA ASP A 28 -18.77 -14.03 -10.44
C ASP A 28 -17.29 -13.82 -10.78
N TYR A 29 -16.77 -12.62 -10.54
CA TYR A 29 -15.39 -12.25 -10.84
C TYR A 29 -14.45 -12.54 -9.68
N SER A 30 -13.27 -13.05 -9.97
CA SER A 30 -12.22 -13.28 -8.99
C SER A 30 -11.64 -11.96 -8.44
N ASP A 31 -10.93 -12.05 -7.30
CA ASP A 31 -10.17 -10.92 -6.77
C ASP A 31 -9.08 -10.48 -7.75
N LYS A 32 -8.47 -11.41 -8.48
CA LYS A 32 -7.47 -11.13 -9.51
C LYS A 32 -8.02 -10.31 -10.67
N ALA A 33 -9.24 -10.62 -11.14
CA ALA A 33 -9.91 -9.82 -12.16
C ALA A 33 -10.15 -8.38 -11.70
N ILE A 34 -10.59 -8.21 -10.46
CA ILE A 34 -10.80 -6.88 -9.88
C ILE A 34 -9.47 -6.12 -9.71
N GLU A 35 -8.42 -6.81 -9.26
CA GLU A 35 -7.07 -6.24 -9.15
C GLU A 35 -6.55 -5.73 -10.49
N ILE A 36 -6.65 -6.54 -11.56
CA ILE A 36 -6.25 -6.13 -12.92
C ILE A 36 -7.03 -4.90 -13.37
N MET A 37 -8.35 -4.90 -13.20
CA MET A 37 -9.19 -3.76 -13.58
C MET A 37 -8.80 -2.49 -12.82
N LEU A 38 -8.55 -2.58 -11.52
CA LEU A 38 -8.14 -1.44 -10.71
C LEU A 38 -6.71 -0.98 -11.04
N THR A 39 -5.81 -1.89 -11.37
CA THR A 39 -4.47 -1.54 -11.85
C THR A 39 -4.55 -0.73 -13.14
N VAL A 40 -5.34 -1.18 -14.11
CA VAL A 40 -5.58 -0.42 -15.36
C VAL A 40 -6.17 0.95 -15.05
N LYS A 41 -7.15 1.01 -14.17
CA LYS A 41 -7.76 2.27 -13.72
C LYS A 41 -6.71 3.26 -13.20
N GLU A 42 -5.83 2.82 -12.32
CA GLU A 42 -4.80 3.69 -11.71
C GLU A 42 -3.71 4.08 -12.74
N VAL A 43 -3.21 3.13 -13.53
CA VAL A 43 -2.16 3.37 -14.54
C VAL A 43 -2.61 4.40 -15.58
N PHE A 44 -3.86 4.33 -16.04
CA PHE A 44 -4.40 5.22 -17.05
C PHE A 44 -5.24 6.37 -16.48
N HIS A 45 -5.29 6.54 -15.16
CA HIS A 45 -6.07 7.58 -14.46
C HIS A 45 -7.55 7.63 -14.88
N LEU A 46 -8.17 6.46 -15.03
CA LEU A 46 -9.55 6.33 -15.50
C LEU A 46 -10.55 6.37 -14.33
N THR A 47 -11.76 6.80 -14.61
CA THR A 47 -12.90 6.56 -13.71
C THR A 47 -13.40 5.12 -13.86
N ASN A 48 -14.14 4.58 -12.88
CA ASN A 48 -14.64 3.19 -12.95
C ASN A 48 -15.44 2.91 -14.24
N ARG A 49 -16.25 3.87 -14.72
CA ARG A 49 -17.02 3.70 -15.98
C ARG A 49 -16.12 3.71 -17.21
N GLN A 50 -15.10 4.55 -17.21
CA GLN A 50 -14.11 4.58 -18.28
C GLN A 50 -13.28 3.30 -18.30
N THR A 51 -12.92 2.78 -17.14
CA THR A 51 -12.20 1.50 -17.01
C THR A 51 -13.02 0.34 -17.59
N GLU A 52 -14.32 0.28 -17.26
CA GLU A 52 -15.23 -0.71 -17.83
C GLU A 52 -15.25 -0.63 -19.36
N GLY A 53 -15.48 0.57 -19.93
CA GLY A 53 -15.52 0.77 -21.37
C GLY A 53 -14.19 0.46 -22.05
N PHE A 54 -13.07 0.91 -21.46
CA PHE A 54 -11.73 0.66 -21.97
C PHE A 54 -11.43 -0.85 -22.03
N MET A 55 -11.70 -1.58 -20.94
CA MET A 55 -11.45 -3.03 -20.90
C MET A 55 -12.36 -3.81 -21.85
N ARG A 56 -13.62 -3.41 -22.02
CA ARG A 56 -14.50 -4.01 -23.03
C ARG A 56 -13.92 -3.84 -24.45
N SER A 57 -13.47 -2.63 -24.79
CA SER A 57 -12.84 -2.35 -26.08
C SER A 57 -11.54 -3.13 -26.27
N LEU A 58 -10.71 -3.19 -25.23
CA LEU A 58 -9.45 -3.93 -25.26
C LEU A 58 -9.67 -5.43 -25.46
N PHE A 59 -10.60 -6.03 -24.71
CA PHE A 59 -10.93 -7.47 -24.87
C PHE A 59 -11.50 -7.78 -26.25
N ALA A 60 -12.36 -6.90 -26.77
CA ALA A 60 -12.88 -7.05 -28.14
C ALA A 60 -11.75 -6.99 -29.19
N MET A 61 -10.81 -6.03 -29.04
CA MET A 61 -9.67 -5.88 -29.95
C MET A 61 -8.73 -7.10 -29.90
N LEU A 62 -8.49 -7.63 -28.70
CA LEU A 62 -7.63 -8.81 -28.49
C LEU A 62 -8.36 -10.14 -28.72
N LYS A 63 -9.65 -10.11 -29.07
CA LYS A 63 -10.51 -11.29 -29.25
C LYS A 63 -10.60 -12.17 -27.99
N ILE A 64 -10.54 -11.56 -26.80
CA ILE A 64 -10.69 -12.23 -25.52
C ILE A 64 -12.17 -12.35 -25.19
N ALA A 65 -12.69 -13.57 -25.10
CA ALA A 65 -14.10 -13.86 -24.83
C ALA A 65 -14.41 -13.91 -23.32
N LEU A 66 -14.01 -12.91 -22.56
CA LEU A 66 -14.26 -12.81 -21.12
C LEU A 66 -15.23 -11.66 -20.83
N PRO A 67 -16.18 -11.84 -19.88
CA PRO A 67 -17.02 -10.75 -19.42
C PRO A 67 -16.19 -9.74 -18.64
N VAL A 68 -16.55 -8.45 -18.75
CA VAL A 68 -15.88 -7.36 -18.04
C VAL A 68 -16.73 -6.92 -16.86
N PRO A 69 -16.18 -6.83 -15.63
CA PRO A 69 -16.89 -6.29 -14.47
C PRO A 69 -17.43 -4.88 -14.74
N ASP A 70 -18.66 -4.63 -14.35
CA ASP A 70 -19.23 -3.30 -14.42
C ASP A 70 -18.63 -2.35 -13.37
N HIS A 71 -18.79 -1.06 -13.58
CA HIS A 71 -18.26 -0.01 -12.70
C HIS A 71 -18.79 -0.07 -11.28
N SER A 72 -19.99 -0.61 -11.04
CA SER A 72 -20.56 -0.76 -9.71
C SER A 72 -19.92 -1.94 -8.96
N THR A 73 -19.63 -3.02 -9.66
CA THR A 73 -18.85 -4.14 -9.16
C THR A 73 -17.45 -3.71 -8.77
N LEU A 74 -16.76 -2.95 -9.63
CA LEU A 74 -15.45 -2.38 -9.32
C LEU A 74 -15.48 -1.53 -8.04
N SER A 75 -16.48 -0.65 -7.93
CA SER A 75 -16.62 0.22 -6.75
C SER A 75 -16.87 -0.57 -5.46
N LYS A 76 -17.70 -1.60 -5.50
CA LYS A 76 -18.04 -2.42 -4.32
C LYS A 76 -16.90 -3.35 -3.92
N ARG A 77 -16.32 -4.03 -4.90
CA ARG A 77 -15.26 -5.02 -4.69
C ARG A 77 -13.93 -4.37 -4.34
N GLY A 78 -13.56 -3.27 -5.00
CA GLY A 78 -12.31 -2.54 -4.75
C GLY A 78 -12.17 -2.08 -3.31
N LYS A 79 -13.27 -1.74 -2.63
CA LYS A 79 -13.24 -1.37 -1.19
C LYS A 79 -12.87 -2.52 -0.25
N LYS A 80 -13.03 -3.76 -0.69
CA LYS A 80 -12.82 -4.97 0.12
C LYS A 80 -11.64 -5.81 -0.37
N LEU A 81 -11.04 -5.41 -1.48
CA LEU A 81 -9.92 -6.13 -2.08
C LEU A 81 -8.70 -6.07 -1.15
N LYS A 82 -8.17 -7.25 -0.80
CA LYS A 82 -6.90 -7.35 -0.11
C LYS A 82 -5.81 -7.52 -1.16
N VAL A 83 -4.96 -6.51 -1.28
CA VAL A 83 -3.80 -6.56 -2.16
C VAL A 83 -2.64 -7.17 -1.39
N ASN A 84 -2.12 -8.29 -1.88
CA ASN A 84 -0.89 -8.87 -1.37
C ASN A 84 0.26 -8.32 -2.19
N LEU A 85 1.18 -7.63 -1.53
CA LEU A 85 2.42 -7.20 -2.19
C LEU A 85 3.28 -8.43 -2.51
N PRO A 86 3.82 -8.55 -3.74
CA PRO A 86 4.73 -9.64 -4.06
C PRO A 86 5.99 -9.51 -3.21
N LYS A 87 6.38 -10.59 -2.54
CA LYS A 87 7.60 -10.64 -1.75
C LYS A 87 8.67 -11.39 -2.54
N LYS A 88 9.82 -10.79 -2.75
CA LYS A 88 11.00 -11.50 -3.24
C LYS A 88 11.57 -12.33 -2.09
N THR A 89 11.46 -13.64 -2.19
CA THR A 89 12.06 -14.57 -1.24
C THR A 89 13.58 -14.63 -1.43
N ASN A 90 14.34 -14.61 -0.33
CA ASN A 90 15.78 -14.90 -0.22
C ASN A 90 16.79 -13.77 -0.51
N GLN A 91 16.43 -12.50 -0.45
CA GLN A 91 17.44 -11.43 -0.48
C GLN A 91 17.42 -10.65 0.83
N ARG A 92 18.62 -10.34 1.32
CA ARG A 92 18.79 -9.33 2.36
C ARG A 92 18.33 -7.98 1.82
N LEU A 93 17.56 -7.23 2.61
CA LEU A 93 16.90 -6.02 2.15
C LEU A 93 17.54 -4.76 2.74
N ASN A 94 17.64 -3.74 1.90
CA ASN A 94 17.76 -2.36 2.37
C ASN A 94 16.35 -1.77 2.41
N ILE A 95 15.97 -1.16 3.53
CA ILE A 95 14.65 -0.57 3.73
C ILE A 95 14.76 0.91 4.03
N VAL A 96 13.99 1.70 3.29
CA VAL A 96 13.73 3.11 3.60
C VAL A 96 12.28 3.24 4.03
N MET A 97 12.05 3.81 5.22
CA MET A 97 10.70 4.09 5.71
C MET A 97 10.39 5.57 5.68
N ASP A 98 9.19 5.89 5.22
CA ASP A 98 8.66 7.26 5.22
C ASP A 98 7.13 7.24 5.32
N SER A 99 6.56 8.39 5.65
CA SER A 99 5.11 8.58 5.70
C SER A 99 4.65 9.77 4.88
N THR A 100 3.50 9.64 4.27
CA THR A 100 2.87 10.74 3.52
C THR A 100 1.43 10.95 3.95
N GLY A 101 1.01 12.22 4.02
CA GLY A 101 -0.37 12.58 4.32
C GLY A 101 -1.28 12.44 3.10
N LEU A 102 -2.33 11.63 3.21
CA LEU A 102 -3.36 11.49 2.20
C LEU A 102 -4.62 12.22 2.61
N LYS A 103 -5.04 13.18 1.80
CA LYS A 103 -6.33 13.86 1.99
C LYS A 103 -7.45 12.98 1.44
N ILE A 104 -8.30 12.48 2.33
CA ILE A 104 -9.40 11.59 1.95
C ILE A 104 -10.67 12.38 1.66
N TYR A 105 -10.96 13.36 2.47
CA TYR A 105 -12.16 14.18 2.34
C TYR A 105 -11.87 15.61 2.78
N GLY A 106 -12.51 16.57 2.14
CA GLY A 106 -12.46 17.96 2.54
C GLY A 106 -12.94 18.89 1.45
N GLU A 107 -13.50 20.00 1.86
CA GLU A 107 -13.85 21.07 0.94
C GLU A 107 -12.59 21.64 0.29
N GLY A 108 -12.72 22.11 -0.96
CA GLY A 108 -11.62 22.75 -1.68
C GLY A 108 -11.07 23.95 -0.90
N GLU A 109 -9.80 24.28 -1.14
CA GLU A 109 -9.12 25.39 -0.46
C GLU A 109 -9.87 26.72 -0.56
N TRP A 110 -10.61 26.93 -1.62
CA TRP A 110 -11.43 28.11 -1.84
C TRP A 110 -12.51 28.28 -0.76
N LYS A 111 -13.25 27.22 -0.43
CA LYS A 111 -14.28 27.26 0.63
C LYS A 111 -13.67 27.44 2.02
N VAL A 112 -12.47 26.94 2.25
CA VAL A 112 -11.75 27.13 3.53
C VAL A 112 -11.30 28.57 3.70
N ARG A 113 -10.88 29.23 2.63
CA ARG A 113 -10.54 30.66 2.65
C ARG A 113 -11.76 31.55 2.94
N GLN A 114 -12.96 31.16 2.46
CA GLN A 114 -14.19 31.93 2.69
C GLN A 114 -14.86 31.69 4.06
N HIS A 115 -14.84 30.45 4.55
CA HIS A 115 -15.66 30.03 5.70
C HIS A 115 -14.84 29.47 6.87
N GLY A 116 -13.52 29.58 6.84
CA GLY A 116 -12.63 29.04 7.87
C GLY A 116 -12.45 27.52 7.81
N VAL A 117 -11.70 26.98 8.77
CA VAL A 117 -11.38 25.56 8.83
C VAL A 117 -12.63 24.75 9.20
N SER A 118 -13.22 24.04 8.23
CA SER A 118 -14.33 23.14 8.50
C SER A 118 -13.83 21.88 9.22
N LYS A 119 -14.62 21.37 10.21
CA LYS A 119 -14.34 20.12 10.96
C LYS A 119 -14.29 18.85 10.10
N ARG A 120 -14.51 18.96 8.79
CA ARG A 120 -14.66 17.82 7.85
C ARG A 120 -13.41 17.46 7.07
N ARG A 121 -12.23 18.01 7.38
CA ARG A 121 -10.97 17.60 6.76
C ARG A 121 -10.49 16.31 7.40
N THR A 122 -10.59 15.22 6.67
CA THR A 122 -10.07 13.92 7.12
C THR A 122 -8.78 13.61 6.35
N TRP A 123 -7.71 13.45 7.09
CA TRP A 123 -6.42 13.01 6.60
C TRP A 123 -6.16 11.61 7.10
N ARG A 124 -5.49 10.84 6.29
CA ARG A 124 -4.88 9.58 6.66
C ARG A 124 -3.39 9.68 6.42
N LYS A 125 -2.61 8.89 7.12
CA LYS A 125 -1.19 8.71 6.84
C LYS A 125 -0.98 7.37 6.14
N LEU A 126 -0.24 7.39 5.06
CA LEU A 126 0.27 6.19 4.41
C LEU A 126 1.74 6.07 4.78
N HIS A 127 2.07 5.03 5.54
CA HIS A 127 3.44 4.68 5.87
C HIS A 127 3.90 3.60 4.89
N ILE A 128 5.10 3.74 4.36
CA ILE A 128 5.67 2.85 3.35
C ILE A 128 7.08 2.45 3.77
N GLY A 129 7.37 1.16 3.67
CA GLY A 129 8.72 0.62 3.69
C GLY A 129 9.07 0.13 2.29
N ALA A 130 10.08 0.72 1.65
CA ALA A 130 10.47 0.39 0.29
C ALA A 130 11.96 0.02 0.21
N ASN A 131 12.31 -0.87 -0.71
CA ASN A 131 13.70 -1.13 -1.06
C ASN A 131 14.21 -0.02 -2.00
N PRO A 132 15.23 0.75 -1.62
CA PRO A 132 15.74 1.85 -2.44
C PRO A 132 16.45 1.39 -3.72
N GLU A 133 16.85 0.13 -3.83
CA GLU A 133 17.59 -0.39 -4.99
C GLU A 133 16.67 -0.61 -6.21
N ASP A 134 15.46 -1.10 -5.98
CA ASP A 134 14.51 -1.41 -7.05
C ASP A 134 13.18 -0.64 -6.94
N GLY A 135 13.00 0.12 -5.85
CA GLY A 135 11.78 0.88 -5.57
C GLY A 135 10.59 0.01 -5.17
N GLU A 136 10.81 -1.28 -4.87
CA GLU A 136 9.75 -2.21 -4.51
C GLU A 136 9.21 -1.91 -3.10
N ILE A 137 7.89 -1.80 -2.98
CA ILE A 137 7.23 -1.60 -1.69
C ILE A 137 7.17 -2.94 -0.95
N GLN A 138 7.86 -3.03 0.19
CA GLN A 138 7.91 -4.23 1.02
C GLN A 138 6.85 -4.24 2.12
N ALA A 139 6.49 -3.05 2.62
CA ALA A 139 5.46 -2.87 3.63
C ALA A 139 4.68 -1.59 3.39
N ALA A 140 3.38 -1.62 3.68
CA ALA A 140 2.53 -0.43 3.61
C ALA A 140 1.45 -0.49 4.69
N LEU A 141 1.19 0.65 5.34
CA LEU A 141 0.20 0.78 6.39
C LEU A 141 -0.54 2.11 6.29
N LEU A 142 -1.85 2.05 6.24
CA LEU A 142 -2.71 3.24 6.26
C LEU A 142 -3.25 3.46 7.68
N THR A 143 -2.95 4.60 8.25
CA THR A 143 -3.36 4.94 9.62
C THR A 143 -4.20 6.22 9.69
N GLU A 144 -4.74 6.50 10.86
CA GLU A 144 -5.30 7.81 11.17
C GLU A 144 -4.18 8.85 11.30
N ASN A 145 -4.53 10.11 11.06
CA ASN A 145 -3.55 11.20 11.14
C ASN A 145 -2.94 11.39 12.55
N SER A 146 -3.61 10.91 13.58
CA SER A 146 -3.15 10.94 14.97
C SER A 146 -2.03 9.95 15.29
N VAL A 147 -1.87 8.90 14.47
CA VAL A 147 -0.81 7.90 14.66
C VAL A 147 0.53 8.52 14.28
N SER A 148 1.51 8.42 15.18
CA SER A 148 2.86 8.92 14.91
C SER A 148 3.63 7.93 14.01
N ASP A 149 4.64 8.43 13.30
CA ASP A 149 5.37 7.62 12.33
C ASP A 149 6.12 6.47 13.00
N ASP A 150 6.65 6.73 14.19
CA ASP A 150 7.33 5.74 15.01
C ASP A 150 6.41 4.64 15.60
N ASP A 151 5.09 4.93 15.77
CA ASP A 151 4.11 3.92 16.20
C ASP A 151 3.76 2.92 15.08
N ALA A 152 3.96 3.30 13.83
CA ALA A 152 3.66 2.46 12.69
C ALA A 152 4.78 1.44 12.37
N VAL A 153 6.00 1.63 12.91
CA VAL A 153 7.19 0.85 12.53
C VAL A 153 7.03 -0.64 12.82
N GLU A 154 6.55 -1.00 14.00
CA GLU A 154 6.34 -2.40 14.37
C GLU A 154 5.40 -3.13 13.41
N ALA A 155 4.27 -2.50 13.08
CA ALA A 155 3.30 -3.06 12.13
C ALA A 155 3.82 -3.11 10.68
N LEU A 156 4.78 -2.26 10.30
CA LEU A 156 5.46 -2.33 9.01
C LEU A 156 6.51 -3.43 9.00
N LEU A 157 7.32 -3.54 10.05
CA LEU A 157 8.33 -4.59 10.18
C LEU A 157 7.70 -5.99 10.18
N SER A 158 6.53 -6.15 10.82
CA SER A 158 5.81 -7.43 10.82
C SER A 158 5.33 -7.90 9.44
N GLN A 159 5.34 -7.04 8.42
CA GLN A 159 5.03 -7.38 7.05
C GLN A 159 6.25 -7.85 6.26
N ILE A 160 7.46 -7.66 6.80
CA ILE A 160 8.73 -7.98 6.16
C ILE A 160 9.24 -9.27 6.78
N ASP A 161 9.39 -10.33 5.98
CA ASP A 161 9.89 -11.62 6.46
C ASP A 161 11.41 -11.76 6.28
N GLN A 162 12.01 -10.92 5.43
CA GLN A 162 13.43 -10.97 5.10
C GLN A 162 14.26 -10.19 6.11
N GLU A 163 15.51 -10.63 6.29
CA GLU A 163 16.47 -9.91 7.11
C GLU A 163 16.83 -8.55 6.50
N ILE A 164 16.76 -7.50 7.29
CA ILE A 164 17.11 -6.14 6.90
C ILE A 164 18.62 -5.92 7.12
N VAL A 165 19.33 -5.50 6.08
CA VAL A 165 20.76 -5.14 6.17
C VAL A 165 20.91 -3.69 6.60
N LYS A 166 20.12 -2.79 6.02
CA LYS A 166 20.12 -1.37 6.34
C LYS A 166 18.69 -0.86 6.47
N PHE A 167 18.45 -0.16 7.54
CA PHE A 167 17.21 0.56 7.80
C PHE A 167 17.48 2.05 7.79
N ALA A 168 16.78 2.79 6.94
CA ALA A 168 16.90 4.24 6.88
C ALA A 168 15.51 4.89 7.03
N ALA A 169 15.46 5.98 7.79
CA ALA A 169 14.25 6.79 7.95
C ALA A 169 14.64 8.23 8.30
N ASP A 170 13.66 9.14 8.28
CA ASP A 170 13.91 10.52 8.67
C ASP A 170 13.98 10.72 10.20
N GLY A 171 14.30 11.94 10.65
CA GLY A 171 14.42 12.27 12.07
C GLY A 171 13.13 12.15 12.89
N ALA A 172 11.95 11.96 12.27
CA ALA A 172 10.71 11.68 12.99
C ALA A 172 10.75 10.30 13.66
N TYR A 173 11.51 9.38 13.06
CA TYR A 173 11.72 8.03 13.55
C TYR A 173 12.83 7.91 14.62
N ASP A 174 13.54 8.98 14.95
CA ASP A 174 14.60 8.99 15.99
C ASP A 174 14.00 8.81 17.38
N LYS A 175 13.57 7.59 17.68
CA LYS A 175 13.02 7.16 18.96
C LYS A 175 13.48 5.76 19.32
N ARG A 176 13.78 5.54 20.59
CA ARG A 176 14.29 4.28 21.12
C ARG A 176 13.52 3.04 20.65
N LYS A 177 12.19 3.09 20.67
CA LYS A 177 11.34 1.98 20.23
C LYS A 177 11.54 1.58 18.76
N VAL A 178 11.95 2.53 17.90
CA VAL A 178 12.28 2.22 16.50
C VAL A 178 13.57 1.43 16.43
N TYR A 179 14.60 1.87 17.15
CA TYR A 179 15.87 1.13 17.23
C TYR A 179 15.68 -0.27 17.82
N ASP A 180 14.89 -0.37 18.91
CA ASP A 180 14.60 -1.65 19.57
C ASP A 180 13.83 -2.58 18.61
N GLY A 181 12.81 -2.10 17.92
CA GLY A 181 12.01 -2.89 16.95
C GLY A 181 12.82 -3.36 15.75
N VAL A 182 13.70 -2.50 15.19
CA VAL A 182 14.59 -2.90 14.09
C VAL A 182 15.61 -3.93 14.56
N ASN A 183 16.19 -3.77 15.76
CA ASN A 183 17.13 -4.72 16.32
C ASN A 183 16.48 -6.07 16.67
N GLU A 184 15.23 -6.08 17.10
CA GLU A 184 14.46 -7.30 17.35
C GLU A 184 14.19 -8.06 16.05
N HIS A 185 13.80 -7.33 14.99
CA HIS A 185 13.53 -7.90 13.67
C HIS A 185 14.81 -8.39 12.98
N SER A 186 15.87 -7.58 13.00
CA SER A 186 17.15 -7.82 12.30
C SER A 186 18.30 -7.32 13.16
N PRO A 187 18.90 -8.18 14.02
CA PRO A 187 19.91 -7.77 15.00
C PRO A 187 21.18 -7.15 14.42
N ASP A 188 21.51 -7.52 13.16
CA ASP A 188 22.72 -7.05 12.46
C ASP A 188 22.44 -5.88 11.51
N ALA A 189 21.21 -5.32 11.54
CA ALA A 189 20.83 -4.20 10.67
C ALA A 189 21.59 -2.92 11.02
N GLY A 190 22.18 -2.29 10.01
CA GLY A 190 22.70 -0.92 10.14
C GLY A 190 21.55 0.08 10.12
N ILE A 191 21.39 0.86 11.20
CA ILE A 191 20.30 1.84 11.33
C ILE A 191 20.80 3.23 10.98
N LEU A 192 20.17 3.90 10.03
CA LEU A 192 20.51 5.21 9.52
C LEU A 192 19.33 6.19 9.72
N ILE A 193 19.27 6.80 10.87
CA ILE A 193 18.25 7.79 11.22
C ILE A 193 18.97 9.08 11.65
N PRO A 194 18.74 10.23 10.98
CA PRO A 194 19.35 11.48 11.41
C PRO A 194 18.80 11.89 12.79
N PRO A 195 19.66 12.39 13.70
CA PRO A 195 19.22 12.81 15.01
C PRO A 195 18.25 14.00 14.89
N ARG A 196 17.28 14.08 15.77
CA ARG A 196 16.37 15.21 15.87
C ARG A 196 17.14 16.48 16.25
N LYS A 197 16.60 17.64 15.83
CA LYS A 197 17.19 18.96 16.08
C LYS A 197 17.56 19.19 17.55
N ASN A 198 16.85 18.55 18.49
CA ASN A 198 17.07 18.64 19.93
C ASN A 198 17.56 17.31 20.54
N ALA A 199 18.14 16.43 19.72
CA ALA A 199 18.67 15.16 20.20
C ALA A 199 19.79 15.39 21.22
N ARG A 200 19.79 14.57 22.28
CA ARG A 200 20.84 14.55 23.28
C ARG A 200 21.42 13.16 23.33
N ILE A 201 22.74 13.08 23.46
CA ILE A 201 23.42 11.79 23.67
C ILE A 201 22.95 11.22 25.01
N TRP A 202 22.35 10.05 24.96
CA TRP A 202 21.91 9.36 26.18
C TRP A 202 23.11 8.72 26.87
N LYS A 203 23.28 9.02 28.15
CA LYS A 203 24.35 8.45 28.96
C LYS A 203 24.04 7.05 29.51
N HIS A 204 22.81 6.57 29.34
CA HIS A 204 22.32 5.32 29.88
C HIS A 204 21.65 4.48 28.78
N GLY A 205 22.12 3.28 28.59
CA GLY A 205 21.51 2.26 27.73
C GLY A 205 22.25 2.03 26.42
N ASN A 206 22.05 0.89 25.90
CA ASN A 206 22.62 0.20 24.75
C ASN A 206 23.36 1.08 23.75
N THR A 207 24.65 1.15 23.89
CA THR A 207 25.60 1.55 22.86
C THR A 207 25.80 0.38 21.91
N LYS A 208 24.83 0.11 21.04
CA LYS A 208 25.10 -0.53 19.76
C LYS A 208 24.94 0.55 18.72
N THR A 209 26.00 1.27 18.47
CA THR A 209 26.26 2.07 17.28
C THR A 209 27.04 1.21 16.31
#